data_ddb8093459c74ddc0bbfb2b7de526d5c
#
_entry.id   ddb8093459c74ddc0bbfb2b7de526d5c
#
_cell.length_a   1.000
_cell.length_b   1.000
_cell.length_c   1.000
_cell.angle_alpha   90.00
_cell.angle_beta   90.00
_cell.angle_gamma   90.00
#
_symmetry.space_group_name_H-M   'P 1'
#
loop_
_entity.id
_entity.type
_entity.pdbx_description
1 polymer ?
#
loop_
_entity_poly.entity_id
_entity_poly.type
_entity_poly.pdbx_seq_one_letter_code
_entity_poly.pdbx_strand_id
1 'polypeptide(L)'
;MDTKLYIQMIQDQHFHNLKKLQHKYTKEQVEEMLQTLKAISYKEITLKDFNGNPCVYTPSQTTIDTGIIKKLLTANTTNKPYGIKAMEEEIDGSLEIENIQSSRESIKKILQGMAPINEQENWAQGLKKGLEFIADTNNKITEENLHILYNLSVGDNLKNENKLPQDCYYRNDTVYIIGDKPHHQGLDHKLLPKYMKNLIDFANQKDNIPELVKASMLHFYIAYLHPYFDGNGRTARLLHLWYLLQQGYPSTLFYAYSNNILKTKTKYYNTFTLIQDNYEISELIDLTPFIIYFNEYVYQKIDDITTIYSTIETYTQYLKEGTITEKEKDLWNYVLSAYGENPFSTKQLEKDFGNAAYATIRTFVQKFEALGLLSSQKYSNRIKYRIIN
;
A
#
# COMPACT_ATOMS: atom_id res chain seq x y z
N MET A 1 2.03 33.72 -22.56
CA MET A 1 1.54 34.19 -21.23
C MET A 1 2.56 35.11 -20.57
N ASP A 2 2.09 36.16 -19.88
CA ASP A 2 2.98 36.99 -19.05
C ASP A 2 3.62 36.18 -17.92
N THR A 3 4.93 36.33 -17.72
CA THR A 3 5.70 35.58 -16.73
C THR A 3 5.19 35.81 -15.29
N LYS A 4 4.77 37.05 -14.97
CA LYS A 4 4.23 37.38 -13.65
C LYS A 4 2.92 36.63 -13.39
N LEU A 5 2.03 36.60 -14.36
CA LEU A 5 0.77 35.86 -14.30
C LEU A 5 1.02 34.36 -14.16
N TYR A 6 1.95 33.80 -14.93
CA TYR A 6 2.32 32.39 -14.81
C TYR A 6 2.78 32.02 -13.40
N ILE A 7 3.68 32.82 -12.83
CA ILE A 7 4.16 32.60 -11.44
C ILE A 7 3.00 32.68 -10.46
N GLN A 8 2.10 33.64 -10.60
CA GLN A 8 0.93 33.75 -9.71
C GLN A 8 0.03 32.51 -9.79
N MET A 9 -0.16 31.95 -10.98
CA MET A 9 -1.02 30.76 -11.18
C MET A 9 -0.38 29.50 -10.61
N ILE A 10 0.93 29.27 -10.80
CA ILE A 10 1.62 28.09 -10.24
C ILE A 10 1.79 28.14 -8.71
N GLN A 11 1.73 29.34 -8.13
CA GLN A 11 1.75 29.54 -6.67
C GLN A 11 0.36 29.55 -6.05
N ASP A 12 -0.69 29.46 -6.85
CA ASP A 12 -2.05 29.43 -6.35
C ASP A 12 -2.32 28.14 -5.57
N GLN A 13 -2.94 28.24 -4.41
CA GLN A 13 -3.31 27.08 -3.59
C GLN A 13 -4.22 26.06 -4.33
N HIS A 14 -4.86 26.47 -5.41
CA HIS A 14 -5.71 25.64 -6.27
C HIS A 14 -5.04 25.23 -7.57
N PHE A 15 -3.69 25.40 -7.69
CA PHE A 15 -2.96 25.10 -8.92
C PHE A 15 -3.30 23.75 -9.54
N HIS A 16 -3.46 22.71 -8.72
CA HIS A 16 -3.84 21.38 -9.20
C HIS A 16 -5.34 21.20 -9.47
N ASN A 17 -6.16 22.23 -9.34
CA ASN A 17 -7.61 22.15 -9.58
C ASN A 17 -8.01 23.15 -10.68
N LEU A 18 -8.01 22.69 -11.93
CA LEU A 18 -8.25 23.55 -13.09
C LEU A 18 -9.65 24.18 -13.08
N LYS A 19 -10.66 23.48 -12.57
CA LYS A 19 -12.02 24.06 -12.40
C LYS A 19 -11.99 25.27 -11.46
N LYS A 20 -11.29 25.17 -10.33
CA LYS A 20 -11.14 26.31 -9.40
C LYS A 20 -10.28 27.43 -9.97
N LEU A 21 -9.25 27.10 -10.74
CA LEU A 21 -8.46 28.12 -11.43
C LEU A 21 -9.31 28.89 -12.43
N GLN A 22 -10.20 28.24 -13.19
CA GLN A 22 -11.10 28.90 -14.15
C GLN A 22 -12.16 29.82 -13.48
N HIS A 23 -12.37 29.73 -12.17
CA HIS A 23 -13.16 30.71 -11.42
C HIS A 23 -12.38 31.99 -11.09
N LYS A 24 -11.06 31.93 -11.08
CA LYS A 24 -10.15 33.02 -10.68
C LYS A 24 -9.46 33.67 -11.86
N TYR A 25 -9.17 32.88 -12.90
CA TYR A 25 -8.52 33.28 -14.13
C TYR A 25 -9.39 32.99 -15.34
N THR A 26 -9.17 33.68 -16.46
CA THR A 26 -9.93 33.38 -17.67
C THR A 26 -9.58 32.01 -18.26
N LYS A 27 -10.46 31.45 -19.08
CA LYS A 27 -10.20 30.16 -19.75
C LYS A 27 -8.93 30.23 -20.59
N GLU A 28 -8.74 31.32 -21.33
CA GLU A 28 -7.57 31.55 -22.16
C GLU A 28 -6.27 31.58 -21.34
N GLN A 29 -6.28 32.21 -20.15
CA GLN A 29 -5.14 32.23 -19.25
C GLN A 29 -4.79 30.83 -18.70
N VAL A 30 -5.81 30.03 -18.34
CA VAL A 30 -5.61 28.64 -17.90
C VAL A 30 -5.09 27.78 -19.06
N GLU A 31 -5.57 27.98 -20.27
CA GLU A 31 -5.11 27.27 -21.46
C GLU A 31 -3.64 27.62 -21.79
N GLU A 32 -3.26 28.91 -21.77
CA GLU A 32 -1.87 29.34 -21.96
C GLU A 32 -0.94 28.76 -20.86
N MET A 33 -1.40 28.70 -19.61
CA MET A 33 -0.68 28.04 -18.53
C MET A 33 -0.45 26.55 -18.84
N LEU A 34 -1.49 25.83 -19.25
CA LEU A 34 -1.40 24.43 -19.62
C LEU A 34 -0.44 24.20 -20.80
N GLN A 35 -0.44 25.05 -21.82
CA GLN A 35 0.51 25.00 -22.93
C GLN A 35 1.95 25.19 -22.43
N THR A 36 2.15 26.10 -21.47
CA THR A 36 3.46 26.32 -20.87
C THR A 36 3.90 25.10 -20.05
N LEU A 37 3.01 24.51 -19.24
CA LEU A 37 3.29 23.28 -18.49
C LEU A 37 3.63 22.10 -19.39
N LYS A 38 2.90 21.93 -20.50
CA LYS A 38 3.19 20.91 -21.52
C LYS A 38 4.60 21.07 -22.09
N ALA A 39 5.05 22.32 -22.29
CA ALA A 39 6.33 22.60 -22.92
C ALA A 39 7.54 22.41 -21.95
N ILE A 40 7.39 22.70 -20.65
CA ILE A 40 8.54 22.82 -19.74
C ILE A 40 8.46 21.97 -18.47
N SER A 41 7.29 21.52 -18.05
CA SER A 41 7.10 20.88 -16.73
C SER A 41 6.61 19.44 -16.80
N TYR A 42 5.69 19.15 -17.70
CA TYR A 42 5.15 17.80 -17.83
C TYR A 42 6.14 16.84 -18.46
N LYS A 43 6.24 15.67 -17.87
CA LYS A 43 6.95 14.52 -18.43
C LYS A 43 5.93 13.46 -18.82
N GLU A 44 5.95 13.09 -20.10
CA GLU A 44 5.14 12.00 -20.62
C GLU A 44 5.68 10.65 -20.14
N ILE A 45 4.76 9.71 -19.88
CA ILE A 45 5.07 8.32 -19.58
C ILE A 45 4.43 7.38 -20.60
N THR A 46 4.82 6.11 -20.58
CA THR A 46 4.31 5.13 -21.56
C THR A 46 2.87 4.70 -21.30
N LEU A 47 2.34 4.93 -20.09
CA LEU A 47 0.93 4.71 -19.79
C LEU A 47 0.05 5.65 -20.59
N LYS A 48 -1.14 5.15 -21.02
CA LYS A 48 -2.03 5.86 -21.94
C LYS A 48 -3.39 6.14 -21.30
N ASP A 49 -3.99 7.28 -21.66
CA ASP A 49 -5.41 7.52 -21.40
C ASP A 49 -6.31 6.65 -22.31
N PHE A 50 -7.62 6.71 -22.12
CA PHE A 50 -8.58 5.91 -22.92
C PHE A 50 -8.63 6.29 -24.39
N ASN A 51 -8.09 7.45 -24.78
CA ASN A 51 -7.96 7.92 -26.16
C ASN A 51 -6.59 7.55 -26.77
N GLY A 52 -5.69 6.95 -26.00
CA GLY A 52 -4.36 6.53 -26.43
C GLY A 52 -3.29 7.61 -26.28
N ASN A 53 -3.60 8.76 -25.67
CA ASN A 53 -2.62 9.80 -25.38
C ASN A 53 -1.75 9.42 -24.18
N PRO A 54 -0.48 9.85 -24.12
CA PRO A 54 0.36 9.57 -22.95
C PRO A 54 -0.18 10.28 -21.69
N CYS A 55 -0.18 9.57 -20.57
CA CYS A 55 -0.33 10.19 -19.27
C CYS A 55 0.92 11.02 -18.94
N VAL A 56 0.76 12.02 -18.08
CA VAL A 56 1.83 12.96 -17.71
C VAL A 56 1.97 13.07 -16.19
N TYR A 57 3.10 13.59 -15.75
CA TYR A 57 3.32 14.05 -14.37
C TYR A 57 4.37 15.17 -14.34
N THR A 58 4.45 15.91 -13.23
CA THR A 58 5.44 16.97 -13.00
C THR A 58 6.53 16.50 -12.06
N PRO A 59 7.74 16.14 -12.54
CA PRO A 59 8.82 15.60 -11.69
C PRO A 59 9.24 16.54 -10.55
N SER A 60 9.28 17.83 -10.78
CA SER A 60 9.67 18.83 -9.77
C SER A 60 8.72 18.92 -8.57
N GLN A 61 7.47 18.48 -8.73
CA GLN A 61 6.45 18.50 -7.67
C GLN A 61 6.23 17.13 -7.02
N THR A 62 6.90 16.11 -7.51
CA THR A 62 6.72 14.71 -7.05
C THR A 62 7.99 14.13 -6.43
N THR A 63 8.83 15.00 -5.87
CA THR A 63 10.06 14.58 -5.17
C THR A 63 9.73 13.85 -3.87
N ILE A 64 10.42 12.75 -3.62
CA ILE A 64 10.27 11.93 -2.40
C ILE A 64 11.41 12.27 -1.44
N ASP A 65 11.09 12.39 -0.16
CA ASP A 65 12.07 12.60 0.90
C ASP A 65 13.04 11.40 0.98
N THR A 66 14.34 11.70 0.99
CA THR A 66 15.39 10.66 1.09
C THR A 66 15.36 9.89 2.41
N GLY A 67 14.83 10.48 3.48
CA GLY A 67 14.61 9.82 4.76
C GLY A 67 13.60 8.68 4.63
N ILE A 68 12.51 8.88 3.88
CA ILE A 68 11.50 7.85 3.58
C ILE A 68 12.14 6.71 2.80
N ILE A 69 12.92 7.02 1.77
CA ILE A 69 13.63 6.02 0.96
C ILE A 69 14.54 5.17 1.86
N LYS A 70 15.32 5.81 2.74
CA LYS A 70 16.18 5.09 3.70
C LYS A 70 15.38 4.15 4.60
N LYS A 71 14.26 4.60 5.18
CA LYS A 71 13.39 3.78 6.02
C LYS A 71 12.91 2.51 5.30
N LEU A 72 12.54 2.63 4.04
CA LEU A 72 12.04 1.52 3.25
C LEU A 72 13.14 0.56 2.77
N LEU A 73 14.36 1.06 2.56
CA LEU A 73 15.53 0.26 2.18
C LEU A 73 16.16 -0.47 3.36
N THR A 74 15.93 -0.01 4.58
CA THR A 74 16.53 -0.62 5.78
C THR A 74 15.82 -1.94 6.06
N ALA A 75 16.38 -3.03 5.54
CA ALA A 75 15.83 -4.36 5.70
C ALA A 75 15.98 -4.84 7.12
N ASN A 76 14.87 -5.21 7.72
CA ASN A 76 14.89 -6.11 8.86
C ASN A 76 15.04 -7.53 8.37
N THR A 77 16.27 -8.06 8.41
CA THR A 77 16.62 -9.41 7.95
C THR A 77 16.14 -10.52 8.88
N THR A 78 15.03 -10.32 9.59
CA THR A 78 14.36 -11.44 10.24
C THR A 78 13.65 -12.28 9.18
N ASN A 79 13.83 -13.61 9.22
CA ASN A 79 13.32 -14.57 8.23
C ASN A 79 11.78 -14.64 8.07
N LYS A 80 11.04 -13.65 8.56
CA LYS A 80 9.59 -13.49 8.30
C LYS A 80 9.37 -12.21 7.51
N PRO A 81 8.72 -12.31 6.34
CA PRO A 81 8.54 -11.20 5.42
C PRO A 81 7.59 -10.10 5.92
N TYR A 82 6.86 -10.32 7.04
CA TYR A 82 5.87 -9.37 7.56
C TYR A 82 5.95 -9.18 9.07
N GLY A 83 5.82 -7.96 9.53
CA GLY A 83 5.33 -7.71 10.88
C GLY A 83 3.85 -8.10 10.95
N ILE A 84 3.49 -9.02 11.86
CA ILE A 84 2.09 -9.48 12.01
C ILE A 84 1.14 -8.31 12.23
N LYS A 85 1.57 -7.29 12.98
CA LYS A 85 0.77 -6.08 13.21
C LYS A 85 0.58 -5.25 11.94
N ALA A 86 1.65 -5.07 11.15
CA ALA A 86 1.55 -4.35 9.89
C ALA A 86 0.63 -5.07 8.90
N MET A 87 0.71 -6.40 8.84
CA MET A 87 -0.19 -7.22 8.02
C MET A 87 -1.64 -7.14 8.51
N GLU A 88 -1.88 -7.18 9.83
CA GLU A 88 -3.21 -6.99 10.43
C GLU A 88 -3.81 -5.65 10.02
N GLU A 89 -3.04 -4.56 10.20
CA GLU A 89 -3.48 -3.21 9.88
C GLU A 89 -3.62 -2.97 8.35
N GLU A 90 -2.80 -3.62 7.53
CA GLU A 90 -2.91 -3.56 6.07
C GLU A 90 -4.18 -4.26 5.58
N ILE A 91 -4.47 -5.46 6.09
CA ILE A 91 -5.69 -6.21 5.76
C ILE A 91 -6.92 -5.45 6.23
N ASP A 92 -6.95 -5.02 7.50
CA ASP A 92 -8.05 -4.27 8.10
C ASP A 92 -8.35 -3.00 7.29
N GLY A 93 -7.32 -2.17 7.06
CA GLY A 93 -7.45 -0.95 6.28
C GLY A 93 -7.90 -1.21 4.85
N SER A 94 -7.35 -2.23 4.19
CA SER A 94 -7.71 -2.57 2.81
C SER A 94 -9.16 -3.04 2.67
N LEU A 95 -9.68 -3.80 3.64
CA LEU A 95 -11.08 -4.22 3.67
C LEU A 95 -12.02 -3.04 4.00
N GLU A 96 -11.65 -2.21 4.97
CA GLU A 96 -12.50 -1.10 5.42
C GLU A 96 -12.59 0.03 4.38
N ILE A 97 -11.57 0.23 3.56
CA ILE A 97 -11.63 1.13 2.39
C ILE A 97 -12.76 0.70 1.45
N GLU A 98 -12.94 -0.59 1.24
CA GLU A 98 -14.00 -1.18 0.38
C GLU A 98 -15.33 -1.38 1.12
N ASN A 99 -15.49 -0.85 2.34
CA ASN A 99 -16.65 -1.02 3.22
C ASN A 99 -16.93 -2.50 3.59
N ILE A 100 -15.93 -3.35 3.53
CA ILE A 100 -16.02 -4.75 4.00
C ILE A 100 -15.66 -4.73 5.49
N GLN A 101 -16.65 -4.96 6.34
CA GLN A 101 -16.43 -5.01 7.78
C GLN A 101 -15.74 -6.30 8.18
N SER A 102 -14.66 -6.20 8.93
CA SER A 102 -13.97 -7.33 9.55
C SER A 102 -13.57 -6.96 10.96
N SER A 103 -13.58 -7.92 11.89
CA SER A 103 -13.06 -7.65 13.24
C SER A 103 -11.56 -7.93 13.28
N ARG A 104 -10.82 -7.11 14.02
CA ARG A 104 -9.38 -7.36 14.26
C ARG A 104 -9.13 -8.74 14.86
N GLU A 105 -10.06 -9.24 15.69
CA GLU A 105 -9.94 -10.59 16.26
C GLU A 105 -10.04 -11.66 15.16
N SER A 106 -10.95 -11.53 14.20
CA SER A 106 -11.05 -12.41 13.04
C SER A 106 -9.80 -12.39 12.19
N ILE A 107 -9.26 -11.20 11.89
CA ILE A 107 -8.01 -11.06 11.13
C ILE A 107 -6.86 -11.74 11.87
N LYS A 108 -6.73 -11.56 13.19
CA LYS A 108 -5.70 -12.24 14.00
C LYS A 108 -5.79 -13.75 13.92
N LYS A 109 -7.00 -14.34 14.01
CA LYS A 109 -7.21 -15.78 13.86
C LYS A 109 -6.71 -16.29 12.50
N ILE A 110 -7.03 -15.56 11.43
CA ILE A 110 -6.56 -15.88 10.07
C ILE A 110 -5.03 -15.79 9.98
N LEU A 111 -4.42 -14.75 10.57
CA LEU A 111 -2.96 -14.60 10.59
C LEU A 111 -2.28 -15.72 11.39
N GLN A 112 -2.93 -16.28 12.41
CA GLN A 112 -2.48 -17.43 13.18
C GLN A 112 -2.67 -18.78 12.46
N GLY A 113 -3.23 -18.77 11.22
CA GLY A 113 -3.42 -19.98 10.42
C GLY A 113 -4.74 -20.72 10.67
N MET A 114 -5.69 -20.11 11.38
CA MET A 114 -7.03 -20.69 11.53
C MET A 114 -7.79 -20.60 10.19
N ALA A 115 -8.58 -21.61 9.90
CA ALA A 115 -9.45 -21.62 8.73
C ALA A 115 -10.57 -20.58 8.89
N PRO A 116 -10.95 -19.86 7.82
CA PRO A 116 -12.06 -18.93 7.87
C PRO A 116 -13.39 -19.66 8.07
N ILE A 117 -14.28 -19.06 8.87
CA ILE A 117 -15.59 -19.63 9.19
C ILE A 117 -16.76 -18.77 8.64
N ASN A 118 -16.47 -17.62 8.06
CA ASN A 118 -17.44 -16.70 7.48
C ASN A 118 -16.84 -15.91 6.31
N GLU A 119 -17.69 -15.16 5.60
CA GLU A 119 -17.30 -14.39 4.40
C GLU A 119 -16.23 -13.33 4.70
N GLN A 120 -16.33 -12.64 5.84
CA GLN A 120 -15.36 -11.61 6.23
C GLN A 120 -13.97 -12.19 6.46
N GLU A 121 -13.91 -13.35 7.09
CA GLU A 121 -12.66 -14.09 7.29
C GLU A 121 -12.08 -14.65 5.98
N ASN A 122 -12.94 -15.04 5.01
CA ASN A 122 -12.49 -15.40 3.67
C ASN A 122 -11.81 -14.22 2.96
N TRP A 123 -12.36 -13.01 3.07
CA TRP A 123 -11.71 -11.81 2.53
C TRP A 123 -10.36 -11.52 3.19
N ALA A 124 -10.28 -11.64 4.51
CA ALA A 124 -9.02 -11.47 5.24
C ALA A 124 -7.98 -12.53 4.84
N GLN A 125 -8.41 -13.79 4.68
CA GLN A 125 -7.55 -14.87 4.21
C GLN A 125 -7.06 -14.64 2.77
N GLY A 126 -7.92 -14.15 1.89
CA GLY A 126 -7.56 -13.81 0.52
C GLY A 126 -6.46 -12.75 0.49
N LEU A 127 -6.64 -11.64 1.22
CA LEU A 127 -5.61 -10.60 1.32
C LEU A 127 -4.32 -11.11 1.95
N LYS A 128 -4.38 -11.95 2.99
CA LYS A 128 -3.20 -12.61 3.56
C LYS A 128 -2.43 -13.39 2.50
N LYS A 129 -3.12 -14.26 1.71
CA LYS A 129 -2.49 -15.01 0.62
C LYS A 129 -1.88 -14.09 -0.44
N GLY A 130 -2.57 -12.99 -0.79
CA GLY A 130 -2.06 -11.99 -1.71
C GLY A 130 -0.78 -11.34 -1.20
N LEU A 131 -0.74 -10.94 0.08
CA LEU A 131 0.44 -10.38 0.72
C LEU A 131 1.60 -11.39 0.80
N GLU A 132 1.33 -12.65 1.12
CA GLU A 132 2.33 -13.72 1.12
C GLU A 132 2.87 -13.97 -0.30
N PHE A 133 2.03 -13.92 -1.33
CA PHE A 133 2.41 -14.08 -2.72
C PHE A 133 3.38 -12.99 -3.20
N ILE A 134 3.09 -11.72 -2.90
CA ILE A 134 3.96 -10.61 -3.29
C ILE A 134 5.25 -10.54 -2.48
N ALA A 135 5.29 -11.16 -1.30
CA ALA A 135 6.49 -11.25 -0.46
C ALA A 135 7.55 -12.17 -1.05
N ASP A 136 7.16 -13.15 -1.85
CA ASP A 136 8.09 -13.99 -2.60
C ASP A 136 8.64 -13.21 -3.81
N THR A 137 9.88 -12.80 -3.74
CA THR A 137 10.56 -12.03 -4.80
C THR A 137 10.76 -12.80 -6.10
N ASN A 138 10.53 -14.11 -6.12
CA ASN A 138 10.51 -14.92 -7.34
C ASN A 138 9.26 -14.68 -8.17
N ASN A 139 8.15 -14.29 -7.52
CA ASN A 139 6.93 -13.90 -8.20
C ASN A 139 7.14 -12.53 -8.87
N LYS A 140 7.52 -12.52 -10.14
CA LYS A 140 7.73 -11.29 -10.92
C LYS A 140 6.40 -10.70 -11.38
N ILE A 141 6.35 -9.39 -11.57
CA ILE A 141 5.16 -8.70 -12.10
C ILE A 141 5.00 -9.08 -13.58
N THR A 142 4.12 -10.03 -13.82
CA THR A 142 3.70 -10.50 -15.14
C THR A 142 2.18 -10.53 -15.20
N GLU A 143 1.61 -10.65 -16.40
CA GLU A 143 0.15 -10.77 -16.58
C GLU A 143 -0.41 -12.00 -15.84
N GLU A 144 0.26 -13.13 -15.98
CA GLU A 144 -0.10 -14.38 -15.31
C GLU A 144 -0.04 -14.24 -13.77
N ASN A 145 1.05 -13.72 -13.25
CA ASN A 145 1.21 -13.56 -11.80
C ASN A 145 0.25 -12.49 -11.23
N LEU A 146 -0.09 -11.46 -12.00
CA LEU A 146 -1.11 -10.49 -11.60
C LEU A 146 -2.50 -11.14 -11.54
N HIS A 147 -2.81 -12.03 -12.48
CA HIS A 147 -4.05 -12.81 -12.45
C HIS A 147 -4.09 -13.79 -11.26
N ILE A 148 -2.97 -14.46 -10.96
CA ILE A 148 -2.85 -15.31 -9.75
C ILE A 148 -3.06 -14.48 -8.49
N LEU A 149 -2.39 -13.32 -8.37
CA LEU A 149 -2.54 -12.41 -7.24
C LEU A 149 -4.00 -11.97 -7.07
N TYR A 150 -4.66 -11.58 -8.16
CA TYR A 150 -6.07 -11.21 -8.15
C TYR A 150 -6.96 -12.34 -7.64
N ASN A 151 -6.82 -13.56 -8.17
CA ASN A 151 -7.62 -14.69 -7.74
C ASN A 151 -7.41 -15.03 -6.27
N LEU A 152 -6.15 -15.12 -5.81
CA LEU A 152 -5.82 -15.39 -4.40
C LEU A 152 -6.44 -14.36 -3.45
N SER A 153 -6.34 -13.07 -3.81
CA SER A 153 -6.73 -11.98 -2.91
C SER A 153 -8.20 -11.59 -3.00
N VAL A 154 -8.83 -11.80 -4.15
CA VAL A 154 -10.19 -11.33 -4.45
C VAL A 154 -11.03 -12.39 -5.15
N GLY A 155 -10.61 -12.84 -6.34
CA GLY A 155 -11.44 -13.59 -7.29
C GLY A 155 -12.07 -14.84 -6.72
N ASP A 156 -11.31 -15.62 -5.94
CA ASP A 156 -11.80 -16.87 -5.34
C ASP A 156 -12.94 -16.64 -4.34
N ASN A 157 -13.01 -15.46 -3.73
CA ASN A 157 -14.02 -15.10 -2.73
C ASN A 157 -15.25 -14.39 -3.33
N LEU A 158 -15.25 -14.08 -4.62
CA LEU A 158 -16.37 -13.43 -5.28
C LEU A 158 -17.53 -14.38 -5.52
N LYS A 159 -18.75 -13.82 -5.53
CA LYS A 159 -19.92 -14.53 -6.03
C LYS A 159 -19.80 -14.79 -7.53
N ASN A 160 -20.41 -15.85 -8.03
CA ASN A 160 -20.28 -16.28 -9.43
C ASN A 160 -20.58 -15.17 -10.45
N GLU A 161 -21.51 -14.27 -10.15
CA GLU A 161 -21.91 -13.15 -11.01
C GLU A 161 -20.79 -12.10 -11.20
N ASN A 162 -19.87 -12.02 -10.24
CA ASN A 162 -18.74 -11.05 -10.24
C ASN A 162 -17.40 -11.72 -10.56
N LYS A 163 -17.39 -13.04 -10.78
CA LYS A 163 -16.17 -13.75 -11.17
C LYS A 163 -15.82 -13.44 -12.62
N LEU A 164 -14.54 -13.50 -12.92
CA LEU A 164 -14.09 -13.46 -14.30
C LEU A 164 -14.59 -14.68 -15.06
N PRO A 165 -14.89 -14.54 -16.36
CA PRO A 165 -15.19 -15.69 -17.20
C PRO A 165 -14.03 -16.70 -17.21
N GLN A 166 -14.33 -17.96 -17.43
CA GLN A 166 -13.31 -18.99 -17.53
C GLN A 166 -12.27 -18.62 -18.58
N ASP A 167 -11.00 -18.87 -18.27
CA ASP A 167 -9.85 -18.60 -19.14
C ASP A 167 -9.65 -17.11 -19.52
N CYS A 168 -10.30 -16.18 -18.79
CA CYS A 168 -10.13 -14.74 -18.98
C CYS A 168 -9.35 -14.11 -17.84
N TYR A 169 -8.39 -13.28 -18.18
CA TYR A 169 -7.61 -12.49 -17.20
C TYR A 169 -8.33 -11.22 -16.75
N TYR A 170 -9.29 -10.76 -17.55
CA TYR A 170 -10.00 -9.50 -17.34
C TYR A 170 -11.50 -9.69 -17.59
N ARG A 171 -12.28 -8.72 -17.11
CA ARG A 171 -13.72 -8.66 -17.41
C ARG A 171 -13.98 -8.58 -18.91
N ASN A 172 -15.11 -9.11 -19.31
CA ASN A 172 -15.57 -9.13 -20.70
C ASN A 172 -16.80 -8.25 -20.97
N ASP A 173 -17.11 -7.35 -20.01
CA ASP A 173 -18.25 -6.44 -20.11
C ASP A 173 -17.88 -5.06 -19.53
N THR A 174 -18.77 -4.10 -19.76
CA THR A 174 -18.65 -2.73 -19.26
C THR A 174 -18.88 -2.67 -17.76
N VAL A 175 -18.09 -1.85 -17.07
CA VAL A 175 -18.28 -1.52 -15.66
C VAL A 175 -18.40 -0.02 -15.47
N TYR A 176 -19.21 0.37 -14.50
CA TYR A 176 -19.35 1.75 -14.06
C TYR A 176 -18.77 1.87 -12.67
N ILE A 177 -17.83 2.80 -12.53
CA ILE A 177 -17.20 3.09 -11.23
C ILE A 177 -18.14 4.04 -10.50
N ILE A 178 -18.77 3.52 -9.44
CA ILE A 178 -19.73 4.28 -8.63
C ILE A 178 -18.95 5.12 -7.62
N GLY A 179 -19.08 6.43 -7.70
CA GLY A 179 -18.57 7.40 -6.72
C GLY A 179 -19.68 8.38 -6.34
N ASP A 180 -19.35 9.42 -5.58
CA ASP A 180 -20.31 10.48 -5.18
C ASP A 180 -20.85 11.33 -6.36
N LYS A 181 -20.30 11.17 -7.55
CA LYS A 181 -20.71 11.81 -8.80
C LYS A 181 -20.98 10.79 -9.90
N PRO A 182 -21.73 11.17 -10.97
CA PRO A 182 -22.13 10.22 -12.00
C PRO A 182 -20.93 9.57 -12.68
N HIS A 183 -20.98 8.29 -12.66
CA HIS A 183 -20.31 7.20 -13.31
C HIS A 183 -19.10 7.53 -14.21
N HIS A 184 -17.90 7.28 -13.69
CA HIS A 184 -16.76 7.04 -14.54
C HIS A 184 -16.92 5.61 -15.14
N GLN A 185 -16.92 5.50 -16.45
CA GLN A 185 -16.91 4.20 -17.13
C GLN A 185 -15.47 3.67 -17.16
N GLY A 186 -15.28 2.42 -16.78
CA GLY A 186 -13.99 1.74 -16.96
C GLY A 186 -13.61 1.63 -18.45
N LEU A 187 -12.34 1.35 -18.72
CA LEU A 187 -11.86 1.13 -20.11
C LEU A 187 -12.74 0.09 -20.82
N ASP A 188 -12.97 0.28 -22.13
CA ASP A 188 -13.61 -0.77 -22.94
C ASP A 188 -12.87 -2.10 -22.74
N HIS A 189 -13.62 -3.14 -22.36
CA HIS A 189 -13.04 -4.45 -22.02
C HIS A 189 -12.19 -5.05 -23.17
N LYS A 190 -12.53 -4.75 -24.42
CA LYS A 190 -11.77 -5.20 -25.59
C LYS A 190 -10.35 -4.62 -25.67
N LEU A 191 -10.13 -3.48 -25.03
CA LEU A 191 -8.83 -2.81 -24.97
C LEU A 191 -8.00 -3.23 -23.74
N LEU A 192 -8.61 -3.87 -22.73
CA LEU A 192 -7.94 -4.25 -21.50
C LEU A 192 -6.65 -5.05 -21.73
N PRO A 193 -6.59 -6.08 -22.59
CA PRO A 193 -5.35 -6.83 -22.78
C PRO A 193 -4.18 -5.93 -23.24
N LYS A 194 -4.44 -4.99 -24.14
CA LYS A 194 -3.42 -4.05 -24.63
C LYS A 194 -2.94 -3.09 -23.54
N TYR A 195 -3.88 -2.55 -22.76
CA TYR A 195 -3.56 -1.56 -21.73
C TYR A 195 -2.93 -2.20 -20.48
N MET A 196 -3.36 -3.41 -20.14
CA MET A 196 -2.75 -4.17 -19.04
C MET A 196 -1.34 -4.64 -19.39
N LYS A 197 -1.11 -5.06 -20.65
CA LYS A 197 0.26 -5.28 -21.15
C LYS A 197 1.12 -4.03 -20.99
N ASN A 198 0.61 -2.86 -21.35
CA ASN A 198 1.33 -1.60 -21.18
C ASN A 198 1.63 -1.29 -19.71
N LEU A 199 0.69 -1.55 -18.78
CA LEU A 199 0.91 -1.43 -17.35
C LEU A 199 2.08 -2.32 -16.88
N ILE A 200 2.09 -3.58 -17.31
CA ILE A 200 3.13 -4.55 -16.93
C ILE A 200 4.48 -4.17 -17.54
N ASP A 201 4.50 -3.78 -18.80
CA ASP A 201 5.71 -3.30 -19.47
C ASP A 201 6.26 -2.06 -18.74
N PHE A 202 5.40 -1.10 -18.38
CA PHE A 202 5.78 0.08 -17.59
C PHE A 202 6.33 -0.31 -16.21
N ALA A 203 5.71 -1.26 -15.50
CA ALA A 203 6.21 -1.72 -14.21
C ALA A 203 7.63 -2.28 -14.29
N ASN A 204 7.94 -3.03 -15.35
CA ASN A 204 9.22 -3.70 -15.55
C ASN A 204 10.27 -2.87 -16.31
N GLN A 205 9.85 -1.75 -16.90
CA GLN A 205 10.74 -0.85 -17.63
C GLN A 205 11.75 -0.19 -16.69
N LYS A 206 13.03 -0.21 -17.07
CA LYS A 206 14.07 0.58 -16.42
C LYS A 206 14.01 2.02 -16.95
N ASP A 207 13.76 2.95 -16.07
CA ASP A 207 13.70 4.38 -16.37
C ASP A 207 14.22 5.19 -15.17
N ASN A 208 14.17 6.52 -15.28
CA ASN A 208 14.62 7.44 -14.23
C ASN A 208 13.46 7.96 -13.35
N ILE A 209 12.33 7.25 -13.31
CA ILE A 209 11.21 7.60 -12.42
C ILE A 209 11.53 7.01 -11.04
N PRO A 210 11.52 7.82 -9.96
CA PRO A 210 11.71 7.27 -8.62
C PRO A 210 10.69 6.17 -8.30
N GLU A 211 11.12 5.10 -7.66
CA GLU A 211 10.32 3.88 -7.49
C GLU A 211 9.02 4.13 -6.72
N LEU A 212 9.05 4.99 -5.68
CA LEU A 212 7.85 5.34 -4.91
C LEU A 212 6.84 6.13 -5.76
N VAL A 213 7.34 6.99 -6.64
CA VAL A 213 6.51 7.72 -7.62
C VAL A 213 5.88 6.74 -8.59
N LYS A 214 6.67 5.81 -9.13
CA LYS A 214 6.20 4.80 -10.08
C LYS A 214 5.20 3.83 -9.45
N ALA A 215 5.42 3.43 -8.19
CA ALA A 215 4.46 2.64 -7.42
C ALA A 215 3.09 3.33 -7.32
N SER A 216 3.07 4.64 -7.06
CA SER A 216 1.84 5.44 -7.02
C SER A 216 1.16 5.50 -8.39
N MET A 217 1.93 5.64 -9.49
CA MET A 217 1.39 5.63 -10.85
C MET A 217 0.74 4.29 -11.20
N LEU A 218 1.39 3.17 -10.85
CA LEU A 218 0.85 1.81 -11.06
C LEU A 218 -0.45 1.60 -10.30
N HIS A 219 -0.50 2.05 -9.04
CA HIS A 219 -1.70 2.01 -8.22
C HIS A 219 -2.87 2.77 -8.87
N PHE A 220 -2.62 4.03 -9.26
CA PHE A 220 -3.63 4.83 -9.95
C PHE A 220 -4.11 4.13 -11.23
N TYR A 221 -3.18 3.68 -12.05
CA TYR A 221 -3.49 3.25 -13.39
C TYR A 221 -4.32 1.96 -13.44
N ILE A 222 -4.05 0.98 -12.58
CA ILE A 222 -4.90 -0.23 -12.51
C ILE A 222 -6.31 0.10 -12.00
N ALA A 223 -6.43 1.03 -11.04
CA ALA A 223 -7.72 1.52 -10.58
C ALA A 223 -8.47 2.30 -11.66
N TYR A 224 -7.76 3.08 -12.49
CA TYR A 224 -8.29 3.83 -13.63
C TYR A 224 -8.78 2.92 -14.76
N LEU A 225 -8.02 1.90 -15.14
CA LEU A 225 -8.42 0.92 -16.17
C LEU A 225 -9.61 0.07 -15.72
N HIS A 226 -9.69 -0.23 -14.45
CA HIS A 226 -10.74 -1.04 -13.82
C HIS A 226 -10.90 -2.41 -14.49
N PRO A 227 -9.84 -3.27 -14.50
CA PRO A 227 -9.82 -4.48 -15.32
C PRO A 227 -10.70 -5.62 -14.82
N TYR A 228 -11.23 -5.54 -13.61
CA TYR A 228 -12.03 -6.57 -12.96
C TYR A 228 -13.45 -6.07 -12.68
N PHE A 229 -14.41 -6.98 -12.48
CA PHE A 229 -15.76 -6.61 -12.06
C PHE A 229 -15.79 -6.07 -10.62
N ASP A 230 -14.95 -6.63 -9.72
CA ASP A 230 -14.77 -6.18 -8.35
C ASP A 230 -13.30 -6.39 -7.93
N GLY A 231 -12.88 -5.73 -6.85
CA GLY A 231 -11.55 -5.88 -6.24
C GLY A 231 -10.43 -5.08 -6.88
N ASN A 232 -10.75 -4.15 -7.79
CA ASN A 232 -9.76 -3.30 -8.44
C ASN A 232 -8.93 -2.47 -7.43
N GLY A 233 -9.57 -1.91 -6.40
CA GLY A 233 -8.88 -1.16 -5.36
C GLY A 233 -7.95 -2.03 -4.51
N ARG A 234 -8.38 -3.23 -4.12
CA ARG A 234 -7.54 -4.20 -3.38
C ARG A 234 -6.34 -4.64 -4.20
N THR A 235 -6.55 -4.93 -5.48
CA THR A 235 -5.47 -5.28 -6.41
C THR A 235 -4.50 -4.12 -6.64
N ALA A 236 -5.00 -2.88 -6.74
CA ALA A 236 -4.17 -1.69 -6.88
C ALA A 236 -3.24 -1.48 -5.68
N ARG A 237 -3.76 -1.68 -4.46
CA ARG A 237 -2.96 -1.62 -3.23
C ARG A 237 -1.90 -2.71 -3.19
N LEU A 238 -2.25 -3.95 -3.52
CA LEU A 238 -1.28 -5.05 -3.58
C LEU A 238 -0.23 -4.86 -4.67
N LEU A 239 -0.59 -4.38 -5.87
CA LEU A 239 0.36 -4.10 -6.95
C LEU A 239 1.36 -3.00 -6.54
N HIS A 240 0.91 -1.97 -5.82
CA HIS A 240 1.76 -0.93 -5.27
C HIS A 240 2.85 -1.52 -4.35
N LEU A 241 2.45 -2.34 -3.38
CA LEU A 241 3.38 -2.99 -2.45
C LEU A 241 4.32 -3.96 -3.18
N TRP A 242 3.76 -4.75 -4.09
CA TRP A 242 4.52 -5.72 -4.89
C TRP A 242 5.62 -5.06 -5.70
N TYR A 243 5.29 -3.95 -6.37
CA TYR A 243 6.28 -3.19 -7.13
C TYR A 243 7.43 -2.71 -6.23
N LEU A 244 7.13 -2.13 -5.07
CA LEU A 244 8.17 -1.67 -4.13
C LEU A 244 9.07 -2.84 -3.67
N LEU A 245 8.50 -4.00 -3.37
CA LEU A 245 9.27 -5.19 -3.01
C LEU A 245 10.21 -5.63 -4.14
N GLN A 246 9.71 -5.64 -5.38
CA GLN A 246 10.51 -5.99 -6.57
C GLN A 246 11.65 -4.97 -6.82
N GLN A 247 11.49 -3.73 -6.38
CA GLN A 247 12.53 -2.69 -6.47
C GLN A 247 13.52 -2.69 -5.31
N GLY A 248 13.44 -3.67 -4.40
CA GLY A 248 14.36 -3.81 -3.29
C GLY A 248 14.04 -2.96 -2.06
N TYR A 249 12.77 -2.72 -1.79
CA TYR A 249 12.26 -2.04 -0.59
C TYR A 249 11.63 -3.05 0.40
N PRO A 250 12.40 -3.90 1.06
CA PRO A 250 11.87 -5.01 1.86
C PRO A 250 11.08 -4.55 3.08
N SER A 251 11.38 -3.36 3.62
CA SER A 251 10.64 -2.79 4.75
C SER A 251 9.22 -2.36 4.39
N THR A 252 8.83 -2.38 3.10
CA THR A 252 7.45 -2.13 2.66
C THR A 252 6.43 -2.96 3.43
N LEU A 253 6.76 -4.20 3.79
CA LEU A 253 5.85 -5.12 4.48
C LEU A 253 5.73 -4.88 5.99
N PHE A 254 6.46 -3.91 6.52
CA PHE A 254 6.39 -3.52 7.93
C PHE A 254 5.55 -2.27 8.17
N TYR A 255 4.95 -1.72 7.10
CA TYR A 255 4.08 -0.55 7.16
C TYR A 255 2.70 -0.85 6.60
N ALA A 256 1.67 -0.32 7.26
CA ALA A 256 0.29 -0.46 6.82
C ALA A 256 -0.12 0.74 5.94
N TYR A 257 0.17 0.65 4.65
CA TYR A 257 -0.17 1.70 3.67
C TYR A 257 -1.67 1.92 3.58
N SER A 258 -2.44 0.82 3.57
CA SER A 258 -3.91 0.86 3.51
C SER A 258 -4.52 1.54 4.73
N ASN A 259 -3.93 1.42 5.92
CA ASN A 259 -4.39 2.14 7.10
C ASN A 259 -4.22 3.67 6.95
N ASN A 260 -3.13 4.13 6.33
CA ASN A 260 -2.93 5.55 6.05
C ASN A 260 -3.89 6.08 4.98
N ILE A 261 -4.19 5.28 3.95
CA ILE A 261 -5.22 5.57 2.95
C ILE A 261 -6.59 5.64 3.62
N LEU A 262 -6.94 4.71 4.50
CA LEU A 262 -8.20 4.68 5.23
C LEU A 262 -8.42 5.94 6.06
N LYS A 263 -7.41 6.36 6.83
CA LYS A 263 -7.46 7.62 7.63
C LYS A 263 -7.71 8.86 6.77
N THR A 264 -7.43 8.79 5.50
CA THR A 264 -7.58 9.90 4.54
C THR A 264 -8.45 9.51 3.34
N LYS A 265 -9.36 8.55 3.52
CA LYS A 265 -10.20 7.93 2.48
C LYS A 265 -10.86 8.94 1.55
N THR A 266 -11.47 9.99 2.10
CA THR A 266 -12.10 11.05 1.30
C THR A 266 -11.09 11.78 0.40
N LYS A 267 -9.88 12.08 0.90
CA LYS A 267 -8.84 12.73 0.08
C LYS A 267 -8.36 11.79 -1.02
N TYR A 268 -8.22 10.50 -0.71
CA TYR A 268 -7.84 9.48 -1.68
C TYR A 268 -8.79 9.44 -2.87
N TYR A 269 -10.09 9.32 -2.63
CA TYR A 269 -11.08 9.30 -3.71
C TYR A 269 -11.20 10.65 -4.43
N ASN A 270 -11.08 11.77 -3.70
CA ASN A 270 -11.08 13.10 -4.29
C ASN A 270 -9.95 13.32 -5.30
N THR A 271 -8.80 12.62 -5.16
CA THR A 271 -7.71 12.72 -6.14
C THR A 271 -8.08 12.10 -7.49
N PHE A 272 -8.81 11.00 -7.49
CA PHE A 272 -9.35 10.43 -8.76
C PHE A 272 -10.33 11.38 -9.42
N THR A 273 -11.28 11.91 -8.64
CA THR A 273 -12.24 12.91 -9.13
C THR A 273 -11.53 14.15 -9.68
N LEU A 274 -10.51 14.63 -8.98
CA LEU A 274 -9.74 15.81 -9.40
C LEU A 274 -9.02 15.59 -10.73
N ILE A 275 -8.38 14.43 -10.91
CA ILE A 275 -7.71 14.10 -12.18
C ILE A 275 -8.72 14.01 -13.31
N GLN A 276 -9.88 13.41 -13.07
CA GLN A 276 -10.96 13.33 -14.05
C GLN A 276 -11.55 14.70 -14.39
N ASP A 277 -11.82 15.54 -13.37
CA ASP A 277 -12.29 16.91 -13.55
C ASP A 277 -11.28 17.76 -14.34
N ASN A 278 -9.99 17.57 -14.11
CA ASN A 278 -8.93 18.25 -14.84
C ASN A 278 -8.81 17.76 -16.28
N TYR A 279 -9.04 16.46 -16.53
CA TYR A 279 -9.03 15.90 -17.89
C TYR A 279 -10.08 16.54 -18.79
N GLU A 280 -11.26 16.89 -18.27
CA GLU A 280 -12.31 17.59 -19.02
C GLU A 280 -11.85 18.96 -19.56
N ILE A 281 -10.82 19.56 -18.94
CA ILE A 281 -10.30 20.88 -19.33
C ILE A 281 -9.01 20.78 -20.13
N SER A 282 -8.11 19.86 -19.72
CA SER A 282 -6.74 19.76 -20.24
C SER A 282 -6.56 18.70 -21.32
N GLU A 283 -7.51 17.77 -21.43
CA GLU A 283 -7.42 16.54 -22.24
C GLU A 283 -6.18 15.69 -21.90
N LEU A 284 -5.66 15.83 -20.64
CA LEU A 284 -4.49 15.10 -20.16
C LEU A 284 -4.81 14.40 -18.84
N ILE A 285 -4.42 13.14 -18.71
CA ILE A 285 -4.35 12.46 -17.44
C ILE A 285 -3.02 12.86 -16.76
N ASP A 286 -3.10 13.85 -15.88
CA ASP A 286 -1.98 14.30 -15.05
C ASP A 286 -1.99 13.55 -13.70
N LEU A 287 -0.99 12.70 -13.49
CA LEU A 287 -0.87 11.88 -12.29
C LEU A 287 -0.27 12.64 -11.09
N THR A 288 0.18 13.87 -11.29
CA THR A 288 0.83 14.67 -10.23
C THR A 288 0.02 14.76 -8.94
N PRO A 289 -1.31 15.04 -8.97
CA PRO A 289 -2.10 15.13 -7.73
C PRO A 289 -2.15 13.81 -6.94
N PHE A 290 -2.18 12.66 -7.63
CA PHE A 290 -2.21 11.36 -6.98
C PHE A 290 -0.86 11.00 -6.34
N ILE A 291 0.24 11.34 -7.01
CA ILE A 291 1.60 11.14 -6.48
C ILE A 291 1.83 12.04 -5.26
N ILE A 292 1.40 13.31 -5.31
CA ILE A 292 1.45 14.23 -4.16
C ILE A 292 0.65 13.66 -2.99
N TYR A 293 -0.57 13.15 -3.24
CA TYR A 293 -1.38 12.50 -2.21
C TYR A 293 -0.61 11.36 -1.52
N PHE A 294 -0.01 10.45 -2.30
CA PHE A 294 0.76 9.35 -1.73
C PHE A 294 1.95 9.85 -0.91
N ASN A 295 2.68 10.84 -1.42
CA ASN A 295 3.80 11.42 -0.71
C ASN A 295 3.39 12.01 0.65
N GLU A 296 2.36 12.85 0.68
CA GLU A 296 1.94 13.59 1.88
C GLU A 296 1.18 12.75 2.91
N TYR A 297 0.30 11.85 2.43
CA TYR A 297 -0.66 11.16 3.31
C TYR A 297 -0.33 9.68 3.53
N VAL A 298 0.52 9.10 2.71
CA VAL A 298 0.91 7.69 2.83
C VAL A 298 2.37 7.56 3.23
N TYR A 299 3.29 8.05 2.43
CA TYR A 299 4.72 7.85 2.66
C TYR A 299 5.28 8.67 3.82
N GLN A 300 4.92 9.95 3.95
CA GLN A 300 5.35 10.79 5.09
C GLN A 300 4.76 10.36 6.43
N LYS A 301 3.78 9.45 6.42
CA LYS A 301 3.21 8.85 7.63
C LYS A 301 3.85 7.51 8.00
N ILE A 302 4.90 7.12 7.29
CA ILE A 302 5.75 6.00 7.65
C ILE A 302 6.58 6.41 8.87
N ASP A 303 6.16 5.93 10.05
CA ASP A 303 6.81 6.25 11.31
C ASP A 303 8.24 5.69 11.38
N ASP A 304 9.10 6.34 12.17
CA ASP A 304 10.43 5.81 12.42
C ASP A 304 10.33 4.48 13.19
N ILE A 305 10.72 3.39 12.55
CA ILE A 305 10.98 2.13 13.23
C ILE A 305 12.32 2.20 14.01
N THR A 306 13.00 3.33 13.98
CA THR A 306 14.37 3.54 14.49
C THR A 306 14.55 3.14 15.95
N THR A 307 13.49 3.13 16.74
CA THR A 307 13.53 2.74 18.15
C THR A 307 13.72 1.22 18.36
N ILE A 308 13.54 0.42 17.32
CA ILE A 308 13.64 -1.06 17.40
C ILE A 308 15.01 -1.56 16.89
N TYR A 309 15.81 -0.72 16.20
CA TYR A 309 17.03 -1.16 15.51
C TYR A 309 18.13 -1.68 16.43
N SER A 310 18.43 -1.01 17.54
CA SER A 310 19.48 -1.45 18.47
C SER A 310 19.16 -2.81 19.09
N THR A 311 17.90 -3.01 19.41
CA THR A 311 17.39 -4.27 19.98
C THR A 311 17.40 -5.40 18.94
N ILE A 312 17.19 -5.08 17.68
CA ILE A 312 17.23 -6.05 16.58
C ILE A 312 18.67 -6.49 16.27
N GLU A 313 19.63 -5.58 16.28
CA GLU A 313 21.05 -5.93 16.11
C GLU A 313 21.51 -6.87 17.23
N THR A 314 21.20 -6.55 18.48
CA THR A 314 21.50 -7.37 19.66
C THR A 314 20.82 -8.73 19.56
N TYR A 315 19.56 -8.78 19.17
CA TYR A 315 18.82 -10.01 18.96
C TYR A 315 19.44 -10.87 17.83
N THR A 316 19.82 -10.26 16.72
CA THR A 316 20.42 -10.96 15.57
C THR A 316 21.76 -11.59 15.96
N GLN A 317 22.53 -10.93 16.83
CA GLN A 317 23.77 -11.47 17.38
C GLN A 317 23.49 -12.72 18.22
N TYR A 318 22.57 -12.67 19.19
CA TYR A 318 22.20 -13.82 20.02
C TYR A 318 21.62 -14.99 19.23
N LEU A 319 20.91 -14.69 18.12
CA LEU A 319 20.43 -15.73 17.24
C LEU A 319 21.57 -16.44 16.49
N LYS A 320 22.57 -15.70 16.00
CA LYS A 320 23.76 -16.25 15.35
C LYS A 320 24.63 -17.07 16.32
N GLU A 321 24.69 -16.66 17.57
CA GLU A 321 25.42 -17.36 18.65
C GLU A 321 24.70 -18.63 19.14
N GLY A 322 23.48 -18.91 18.64
CA GLY A 322 22.67 -20.05 19.08
C GLY A 322 22.07 -19.89 20.50
N THR A 323 22.15 -18.71 21.08
CA THR A 323 21.58 -18.39 22.40
C THR A 323 20.05 -18.42 22.38
N ILE A 324 19.43 -18.10 21.22
CA ILE A 324 17.97 -18.04 21.01
C ILE A 324 17.53 -19.23 20.18
N THR A 325 16.53 -19.97 20.66
CA THR A 325 15.94 -21.11 19.96
C THR A 325 14.92 -20.65 18.89
N GLU A 326 14.60 -21.51 17.92
CA GLU A 326 13.58 -21.19 16.88
C GLU A 326 12.21 -20.85 17.49
N LYS A 327 11.81 -21.53 18.57
CA LYS A 327 10.55 -21.23 19.25
C LYS A 327 10.58 -19.86 19.94
N GLU A 328 11.69 -19.49 20.54
CA GLU A 328 11.89 -18.16 21.14
C GLU A 328 11.96 -17.07 20.07
N LYS A 329 12.52 -17.37 18.91
CA LYS A 329 12.49 -16.51 17.73
C LYS A 329 11.05 -16.22 17.26
N ASP A 330 10.19 -17.23 17.22
CA ASP A 330 8.79 -17.05 16.86
C ASP A 330 8.05 -16.16 17.87
N LEU A 331 8.27 -16.38 19.16
CA LEU A 331 7.71 -15.54 20.22
C LEU A 331 8.23 -14.10 20.15
N TRP A 332 9.54 -13.91 19.90
CA TRP A 332 10.12 -12.59 19.78
C TRP A 332 9.57 -11.82 18.57
N ASN A 333 9.50 -12.47 17.41
CA ASN A 333 8.92 -11.89 16.21
C ASN A 333 7.45 -11.48 16.43
N TYR A 334 6.72 -12.30 17.21
CA TYR A 334 5.35 -11.95 17.60
C TYR A 334 5.32 -10.72 18.51
N VAL A 335 6.20 -10.64 19.52
CA VAL A 335 6.29 -9.50 20.45
C VAL A 335 6.63 -8.22 19.70
N LEU A 336 7.63 -8.24 18.80
CA LEU A 336 8.00 -7.12 17.97
C LEU A 336 6.82 -6.60 17.12
N SER A 337 6.09 -7.51 16.52
CA SER A 337 5.01 -7.18 15.59
C SER A 337 3.68 -6.84 16.24
N ALA A 338 3.33 -7.53 17.34
CA ALA A 338 2.03 -7.37 18.00
C ALA A 338 1.99 -6.23 19.01
N TYR A 339 3.10 -5.97 19.68
CA TYR A 339 3.15 -4.97 20.74
C TYR A 339 4.00 -3.75 20.38
N GLY A 340 5.09 -3.92 19.62
CA GLY A 340 6.01 -2.82 19.35
C GLY A 340 6.47 -2.18 20.65
N GLU A 341 6.28 -0.88 20.81
CA GLU A 341 6.62 -0.13 22.02
C GLU A 341 5.58 -0.28 23.16
N ASN A 342 4.43 -0.88 22.90
CA ASN A 342 3.37 -1.00 23.89
C ASN A 342 3.69 -2.07 24.93
N PRO A 343 3.46 -1.80 26.23
CA PRO A 343 3.71 -2.78 27.27
C PRO A 343 2.67 -3.91 27.24
N PHE A 344 3.14 -5.15 27.38
CA PHE A 344 2.31 -6.36 27.42
C PHE A 344 2.56 -7.16 28.70
N SER A 345 1.61 -8.04 29.08
CA SER A 345 1.78 -8.98 30.18
C SER A 345 1.98 -10.41 29.67
N THR A 346 2.58 -11.29 30.51
CA THR A 346 2.72 -12.70 30.15
C THR A 346 1.39 -13.38 29.81
N LYS A 347 0.31 -13.06 30.56
CA LYS A 347 -1.04 -13.58 30.26
C LYS A 347 -1.59 -13.06 28.91
N GLN A 348 -1.30 -11.82 28.60
CA GLN A 348 -1.70 -11.24 27.32
C GLN A 348 -0.94 -11.91 26.17
N LEU A 349 0.39 -12.06 26.29
CA LEU A 349 1.21 -12.73 25.29
C LEU A 349 0.80 -14.21 25.11
N GLU A 350 0.49 -14.93 26.19
CA GLU A 350 -0.01 -16.31 26.12
C GLU A 350 -1.32 -16.38 25.30
N LYS A 351 -2.29 -15.52 25.65
CA LYS A 351 -3.58 -15.45 24.98
C LYS A 351 -3.44 -15.08 23.51
N ASP A 352 -2.66 -14.03 23.23
CA ASP A 352 -2.57 -13.43 21.90
C ASP A 352 -1.70 -14.27 20.95
N PHE A 353 -0.64 -14.92 21.43
CA PHE A 353 0.20 -15.83 20.65
C PHE A 353 -0.48 -17.19 20.41
N GLY A 354 -1.20 -17.71 21.39
CA GLY A 354 -2.05 -18.90 21.27
C GLY A 354 -1.31 -20.24 21.10
N ASN A 355 -0.01 -20.24 20.81
CA ASN A 355 0.78 -21.45 20.48
C ASN A 355 1.93 -21.72 21.46
N ALA A 356 1.81 -21.26 22.71
CA ALA A 356 2.77 -21.55 23.78
C ALA A 356 2.09 -21.57 25.13
N ALA A 357 2.49 -22.55 25.98
CA ALA A 357 2.03 -22.63 27.38
C ALA A 357 2.58 -21.46 28.19
N TYR A 358 1.86 -21.08 29.25
CA TYR A 358 2.24 -19.99 30.15
C TYR A 358 3.68 -20.14 30.72
N ALA A 359 4.10 -21.36 31.03
CA ALA A 359 5.46 -21.62 31.51
C ALA A 359 6.52 -21.23 30.46
N THR A 360 6.27 -21.53 29.17
CA THR A 360 7.13 -21.18 28.04
C THR A 360 7.20 -19.65 27.88
N ILE A 361 6.04 -18.98 27.95
CA ILE A 361 5.97 -17.51 27.87
C ILE A 361 6.74 -16.86 29.04
N ARG A 362 6.59 -17.40 30.25
CA ARG A 362 7.30 -16.89 31.43
C ARG A 362 8.81 -17.03 31.27
N THR A 363 9.28 -18.20 30.86
CA THR A 363 10.71 -18.44 30.62
C THR A 363 11.25 -17.51 29.52
N PHE A 364 10.50 -17.33 28.44
CA PHE A 364 10.84 -16.43 27.33
C PHE A 364 11.02 -14.99 27.82
N VAL A 365 10.05 -14.40 28.53
CA VAL A 365 10.17 -12.99 28.95
C VAL A 365 11.30 -12.78 29.97
N GLN A 366 11.55 -13.73 30.86
CA GLN A 366 12.64 -13.67 31.83
C GLN A 366 14.00 -13.74 31.13
N LYS A 367 14.16 -14.64 30.16
CA LYS A 367 15.40 -14.78 29.37
C LYS A 367 15.65 -13.53 28.53
N PHE A 368 14.63 -13.01 27.86
CA PHE A 368 14.77 -11.84 27.00
C PHE A 368 14.99 -10.53 27.79
N GLU A 369 14.50 -10.47 29.00
CA GLU A 369 14.85 -9.42 29.97
C GLU A 369 16.33 -9.52 30.40
N ALA A 370 16.81 -10.72 30.71
CA ALA A 370 18.21 -10.95 31.06
C ALA A 370 19.18 -10.67 29.89
N LEU A 371 18.72 -10.86 28.62
CA LEU A 371 19.46 -10.53 27.42
C LEU A 371 19.42 -9.03 27.06
N GLY A 372 18.71 -8.20 27.83
CA GLY A 372 18.57 -6.79 27.57
C GLY A 372 17.67 -6.44 26.38
N LEU A 373 16.81 -7.38 25.96
CA LEU A 373 15.87 -7.20 24.85
C LEU A 373 14.49 -6.73 25.33
N LEU A 374 14.12 -7.06 26.57
CA LEU A 374 12.90 -6.63 27.24
C LEU A 374 13.25 -5.91 28.55
N SER A 375 12.41 -4.95 28.91
CA SER A 375 12.40 -4.36 30.26
C SER A 375 11.06 -4.64 30.92
N SER A 376 11.06 -4.90 32.25
CA SER A 376 9.84 -5.07 33.01
C SER A 376 9.54 -3.84 33.87
N GLN A 377 8.25 -3.54 34.02
CA GLN A 377 7.75 -2.54 34.96
C GLN A 377 6.58 -3.09 35.76
N LYS A 378 6.61 -2.88 37.07
CA LYS A 378 5.54 -3.32 37.94
C LYS A 378 4.43 -2.28 38.03
N TYR A 379 3.22 -2.69 37.67
CA TYR A 379 2.00 -1.89 37.80
C TYR A 379 1.08 -2.55 38.84
N SER A 380 1.06 -2.03 40.06
CA SER A 380 0.33 -2.63 41.17
C SER A 380 0.76 -4.11 41.37
N ASN A 381 -0.14 -5.08 41.20
CA ASN A 381 0.14 -6.51 41.31
C ASN A 381 0.47 -7.20 39.98
N ARG A 382 0.70 -6.45 38.90
CA ARG A 382 0.98 -7.01 37.58
C ARG A 382 2.31 -6.50 37.03
N ILE A 383 3.09 -7.39 36.44
CA ILE A 383 4.31 -7.04 35.70
C ILE A 383 3.93 -6.91 34.22
N LYS A 384 4.35 -5.82 33.62
CA LYS A 384 4.29 -5.62 32.16
C LYS A 384 5.71 -5.53 31.63
N TYR A 385 5.89 -6.08 30.43
CA TYR A 385 7.14 -6.07 29.68
C TYR A 385 6.99 -5.17 28.47
N ARG A 386 8.07 -4.52 28.08
CA ARG A 386 8.17 -3.78 26.82
C ARG A 386 9.55 -4.00 26.22
N ILE A 387 9.65 -3.81 24.92
CA ILE A 387 10.90 -3.86 24.18
C ILE A 387 11.80 -2.72 24.68
N ILE A 388 13.08 -3.00 24.87
CA ILE A 388 14.09 -1.97 25.18
C ILE A 388 14.46 -1.29 23.85
N ASN A 389 14.42 0.04 23.87
CA ASN A 389 14.79 0.87 22.74
C ASN A 389 16.28 1.19 22.76
#